data_1e76af1d9c7cc2672bd89df3dfbd1a65
#
_entry.id   1e76af1d9c7cc2672bd89df3dfbd1a65
#
_cell.length_a   1.000
_cell.length_b   1.000
_cell.length_c   1.000
_cell.angle_alpha   90.00
_cell.angle_beta   90.00
_cell.angle_gamma   90.00
#
_symmetry.space_group_name_H-M   'P 1'
#
loop_
_entity.id
_entity.type
_entity.pdbx_description
1 polymer ?
#
loop_
_entity_poly.entity_id
_entity_poly.type
_entity_poly.pdbx_seq_one_letter_code
_entity_poly.pdbx_strand_id
1 'polypeptide(L)'
;MFKRKIYDKLLEWKRESDGKTALLIEGARRIGKSTVAEEFGKNEYETYILLDFSTASKNVKELFDDVSDLDYIFLQLQLQYKIDLIERKSLIIFDEVQLCPKARQAIKSLVKDHRYDYIETGSLISIKKNVKDILIPSEERKISMYPMDYEEFRWAVGDTTTVPLMRKCFESNKAVGEQLNRKLMRDFRLYMLVGGMPQAVSEYIETNNFRKVDAVKRD
;
A
#
# COMPACT_ATOMS: atom_id res chain seq x y z
N MET A 1 -8.39 -5.84 7.20
CA MET A 1 -7.89 -5.62 5.80
C MET A 1 -8.00 -6.89 4.98
N PHE A 2 -8.21 -6.82 3.66
CA PHE A 2 -8.07 -8.00 2.79
C PHE A 2 -6.60 -8.43 2.66
N LYS A 3 -6.36 -9.74 2.57
CA LYS A 3 -5.02 -10.27 2.27
C LYS A 3 -4.58 -9.81 0.88
N ARG A 4 -3.36 -9.27 0.77
CA ARG A 4 -2.80 -8.73 -0.48
C ARG A 4 -1.40 -9.32 -0.72
N LYS A 5 -1.13 -9.71 -1.95
CA LYS A 5 0.19 -10.26 -2.36
C LYS A 5 1.33 -9.25 -2.18
N ILE A 6 1.01 -7.97 -2.28
CA ILE A 6 2.02 -6.92 -2.09
C ILE A 6 2.60 -6.94 -0.67
N TYR A 7 1.87 -7.45 0.32
CA TYR A 7 2.36 -7.53 1.71
C TYR A 7 3.66 -8.34 1.82
N ASP A 8 3.76 -9.43 1.07
CA ASP A 8 4.98 -10.25 1.03
C ASP A 8 6.19 -9.46 0.47
N LYS A 9 5.95 -8.54 -0.49
CA LYS A 9 6.98 -7.62 -1.01
C LYS A 9 7.42 -6.57 0.01
N LEU A 10 6.52 -6.13 0.88
CA LEU A 10 6.86 -5.22 1.97
C LEU A 10 7.76 -5.93 3.00
N LEU A 11 7.44 -7.18 3.34
CA LEU A 11 8.27 -8.01 4.22
C LEU A 11 9.67 -8.25 3.63
N GLU A 12 9.75 -8.53 2.33
CA GLU A 12 11.00 -8.69 1.60
C GLU A 12 11.83 -7.40 1.65
N TRP A 13 11.19 -6.25 1.34
CA TRP A 13 11.84 -4.95 1.44
C TRP A 13 12.38 -4.66 2.84
N LYS A 14 11.58 -4.86 3.89
CA LYS A 14 12.01 -4.63 5.29
C LYS A 14 13.27 -5.43 5.62
N ARG A 15 13.29 -6.72 5.23
CA ARG A 15 14.42 -7.62 5.48
C ARG A 15 15.67 -7.22 4.69
N GLU A 16 15.51 -6.85 3.41
CA GLU A 16 16.64 -6.58 2.51
C GLU A 16 17.18 -5.16 2.67
N SER A 17 16.30 -4.20 2.92
CA SER A 17 16.67 -2.78 3.03
C SER A 17 17.47 -2.49 4.28
N ASP A 18 17.12 -3.12 5.40
CA ASP A 18 17.71 -2.84 6.71
C ASP A 18 17.85 -1.33 6.97
N GLY A 19 16.80 -0.55 6.63
CA GLY A 19 16.74 0.90 6.77
C GLY A 19 17.57 1.73 5.78
N LYS A 20 18.19 1.09 4.79
CA LYS A 20 19.03 1.79 3.78
C LYS A 20 18.25 2.37 2.62
N THR A 21 16.98 2.01 2.48
CA THR A 21 16.10 2.55 1.44
C THR A 21 14.69 2.78 1.99
N ALA A 22 14.05 3.85 1.55
CA ALA A 22 12.61 4.01 1.68
C ALA A 22 11.87 3.17 0.64
N LEU A 23 10.58 2.90 0.87
CA LEU A 23 9.73 2.17 -0.05
C LEU A 23 8.61 3.06 -0.57
N LEU A 24 8.56 3.30 -1.88
CA LEU A 24 7.42 3.95 -2.52
C LEU A 24 6.44 2.92 -3.07
N ILE A 25 5.21 2.92 -2.54
CA ILE A 25 4.08 2.17 -3.07
C ILE A 25 3.31 3.04 -4.07
N GLU A 26 3.51 2.81 -5.35
CA GLU A 26 2.81 3.53 -6.40
C GLU A 26 1.66 2.72 -7.00
N GLY A 27 0.62 3.38 -7.50
CA GLY A 27 -0.49 2.70 -8.15
C GLY A 27 -1.73 3.57 -8.27
N ALA A 28 -2.80 3.03 -8.86
CA ALA A 28 -4.05 3.76 -9.03
C ALA A 28 -4.65 4.24 -7.69
N ARG A 29 -5.58 5.18 -7.75
CA ARG A 29 -6.35 5.58 -6.56
C ARG A 29 -7.28 4.45 -6.12
N ARG A 30 -7.61 4.41 -4.82
CA ARG A 30 -8.60 3.49 -4.21
C ARG A 30 -8.26 2.01 -4.30
N ILE A 31 -7.01 1.63 -4.54
CA ILE A 31 -6.59 0.21 -4.54
C ILE A 31 -6.08 -0.29 -3.17
N GLY A 32 -6.07 0.59 -2.15
CA GLY A 32 -5.74 0.25 -0.77
C GLY A 32 -4.27 0.41 -0.39
N LYS A 33 -3.51 1.33 -1.05
CA LYS A 33 -2.10 1.60 -0.73
C LYS A 33 -1.89 2.02 0.73
N SER A 34 -2.58 3.08 1.16
CA SER A 34 -2.52 3.61 2.53
C SER A 34 -2.90 2.55 3.55
N THR A 35 -3.97 1.77 3.27
CA THR A 35 -4.44 0.69 4.15
C THR A 35 -3.38 -0.40 4.33
N VAL A 36 -2.71 -0.81 3.24
CA VAL A 36 -1.65 -1.83 3.30
C VAL A 36 -0.43 -1.30 4.06
N ALA A 37 -0.02 -0.05 3.81
CA ALA A 37 1.10 0.58 4.50
C ALA A 37 0.83 0.70 6.01
N GLU A 38 -0.36 1.15 6.38
CA GLU A 38 -0.78 1.29 7.78
C GLU A 38 -0.84 -0.08 8.49
N GLU A 39 -1.43 -1.09 7.85
CA GLU A 39 -1.50 -2.44 8.39
C GLU A 39 -0.10 -3.05 8.56
N PHE A 40 0.80 -2.77 7.63
CA PHE A 40 2.20 -3.17 7.73
C PHE A 40 2.88 -2.50 8.92
N GLY A 41 2.64 -1.21 9.13
CA GLY A 41 3.14 -0.48 10.31
C GLY A 41 2.64 -1.10 11.63
N LYS A 42 1.34 -1.43 11.69
CA LYS A 42 0.73 -2.05 12.88
C LYS A 42 1.28 -3.43 13.23
N ASN A 43 1.58 -4.24 12.21
CA ASN A 43 1.94 -5.64 12.44
C ASN A 43 3.45 -5.86 12.54
N GLU A 44 4.26 -5.03 11.86
CA GLU A 44 5.69 -5.30 11.68
C GLU A 44 6.60 -4.34 12.46
N TYR A 45 6.04 -3.31 13.10
CA TYR A 45 6.78 -2.33 13.90
C TYR A 45 6.18 -2.17 15.30
N GLU A 46 7.00 -1.74 16.25
CA GLU A 46 6.52 -1.46 17.62
C GLU A 46 5.65 -0.21 17.65
N THR A 47 6.03 0.81 16.87
CA THR A 47 5.24 2.04 16.69
C THR A 47 5.28 2.50 15.24
N TYR A 48 4.28 3.28 14.82
CA TYR A 48 4.29 3.90 13.50
C TYR A 48 3.58 5.26 13.53
N ILE A 49 3.97 6.14 12.62
CA ILE A 49 3.26 7.40 12.35
C ILE A 49 2.75 7.36 10.90
N LEU A 50 1.47 7.70 10.71
CA LEU A 50 0.87 7.91 9.39
C LEU A 50 0.68 9.41 9.16
N LEU A 51 1.49 9.99 8.26
CA LEU A 51 1.35 11.37 7.79
C LEU A 51 0.56 11.38 6.51
N ASP A 52 -0.74 11.60 6.59
CA ASP A 52 -1.59 11.83 5.42
C ASP A 52 -1.46 13.30 4.96
N PHE A 53 -0.71 13.54 3.89
CA PHE A 53 -0.51 14.89 3.35
C PHE A 53 -1.75 15.51 2.69
N SER A 54 -2.84 14.75 2.52
CA SER A 54 -4.11 15.30 2.06
C SER A 54 -4.82 16.08 3.18
N THR A 55 -4.64 15.67 4.43
CA THR A 55 -5.27 16.23 5.63
C THR A 55 -4.30 16.91 6.58
N ALA A 56 -3.00 16.69 6.41
CA ALA A 56 -1.95 17.26 7.27
C ALA A 56 -2.02 18.78 7.33
N SER A 57 -1.84 19.32 8.55
CA SER A 57 -1.78 20.77 8.77
C SER A 57 -0.60 21.40 8.04
N LYS A 58 -0.70 22.72 7.82
CA LYS A 58 0.38 23.49 7.20
C LYS A 58 1.69 23.36 7.98
N ASN A 59 1.61 23.40 9.32
CA ASN A 59 2.78 23.28 10.20
C ASN A 59 3.52 21.95 10.00
N VAL A 60 2.80 20.81 9.83
CA VAL A 60 3.43 19.51 9.55
C VAL A 60 4.15 19.51 8.22
N LYS A 61 3.55 20.10 7.18
CA LYS A 61 4.16 20.18 5.85
C LYS A 61 5.42 21.05 5.86
N GLU A 62 5.40 22.16 6.61
CA GLU A 62 6.52 23.09 6.77
C GLU A 62 7.70 22.50 7.54
N LEU A 63 7.52 21.43 8.34
CA LEU A 63 8.63 20.72 8.99
C LEU A 63 9.66 20.19 7.97
N PHE A 64 9.22 19.90 6.76
CA PHE A 64 10.10 19.37 5.70
C PHE A 64 10.70 20.47 4.81
N ASP A 65 10.49 21.75 5.13
CA ASP A 65 11.08 22.86 4.42
C ASP A 65 12.58 22.99 4.72
N ASP A 66 12.98 22.64 5.93
CA ASP A 66 14.36 22.58 6.36
C ASP A 66 14.65 21.26 7.07
N VAL A 67 15.47 20.43 6.46
CA VAL A 67 15.89 19.12 6.99
C VAL A 67 17.28 19.13 7.62
N SER A 68 17.78 20.31 7.98
CA SER A 68 19.09 20.45 8.65
C SER A 68 19.05 19.93 10.10
N ASP A 69 17.90 20.01 10.77
CA ASP A 69 17.66 19.54 12.13
C ASP A 69 16.59 18.44 12.15
N LEU A 70 17.01 17.19 11.97
CA LEU A 70 16.12 16.03 11.99
C LEU A 70 15.60 15.74 13.40
N ASP A 71 16.33 16.08 14.45
CA ASP A 71 15.90 15.88 15.84
C ASP A 71 14.69 16.73 16.14
N TYR A 72 14.68 17.97 15.66
CA TYR A 72 13.53 18.86 15.77
C TYR A 72 12.32 18.30 15.01
N ILE A 73 12.51 17.81 13.79
CA ILE A 73 11.43 17.22 12.99
C ILE A 73 10.80 16.04 13.74
N PHE A 74 11.61 15.09 14.22
CA PHE A 74 11.09 13.92 14.91
C PHE A 74 10.42 14.26 16.24
N LEU A 75 10.96 15.22 16.98
CA LEU A 75 10.33 15.73 18.20
C LEU A 75 8.92 16.30 17.90
N GLN A 76 8.80 17.14 16.86
CA GLN A 76 7.51 17.72 16.48
C GLN A 76 6.51 16.64 16.02
N LEU A 77 6.93 15.64 15.26
CA LEU A 77 6.09 14.53 14.86
C LEU A 77 5.60 13.72 16.07
N GLN A 78 6.48 13.37 17.01
CA GLN A 78 6.12 12.66 18.23
C GLN A 78 5.11 13.44 19.07
N LEU A 79 5.32 14.73 19.26
CA LEU A 79 4.38 15.59 20.00
C LEU A 79 3.02 15.69 19.33
N GLN A 80 2.99 15.87 18.00
CA GLN A 80 1.75 16.04 17.26
C GLN A 80 0.93 14.77 17.17
N TYR A 81 1.58 13.64 16.92
CA TYR A 81 0.91 12.34 16.78
C TYR A 81 0.79 11.58 18.11
N LYS A 82 1.43 12.07 19.18
CA LYS A 82 1.45 11.45 20.52
C LYS A 82 1.95 10.00 20.48
N ILE A 83 3.01 9.78 19.72
CA ILE A 83 3.62 8.47 19.50
C ILE A 83 5.13 8.60 19.75
N ASP A 84 5.67 7.73 20.58
CA ASP A 84 7.11 7.63 20.77
C ASP A 84 7.73 6.88 19.59
N LEU A 85 8.73 7.48 18.96
CA LEU A 85 9.51 6.87 17.91
C LEU A 85 10.71 6.13 18.51
N ILE A 86 10.82 4.85 18.24
CA ILE A 86 11.89 3.96 18.74
C ILE A 86 12.83 3.66 17.58
N GLU A 87 14.13 3.92 17.76
CA GLU A 87 15.17 3.70 16.75
C GLU A 87 15.14 2.25 16.25
N ARG A 88 15.16 2.08 14.93
CA ARG A 88 15.10 0.82 14.18
C ARG A 88 13.84 -0.04 14.42
N LYS A 89 12.84 0.47 15.16
CA LYS A 89 11.61 -0.24 15.49
C LYS A 89 10.34 0.53 15.12
N SER A 90 10.48 1.75 14.60
CA SER A 90 9.37 2.59 14.18
C SER A 90 9.33 2.78 12.67
N LEU A 91 8.12 2.89 12.13
CA LEU A 91 7.84 3.20 10.73
C LEU A 91 7.19 4.58 10.60
N ILE A 92 7.68 5.39 9.68
CA ILE A 92 7.04 6.65 9.30
C ILE A 92 6.45 6.49 7.89
N ILE A 93 5.13 6.65 7.77
CA ILE A 93 4.40 6.49 6.51
C ILE A 93 4.02 7.87 5.99
N PHE A 94 4.49 8.21 4.79
CA PHE A 94 4.14 9.41 4.04
C PHE A 94 3.03 9.07 3.03
N ASP A 95 1.77 9.29 3.43
CA ASP A 95 0.63 9.02 2.57
C ASP A 95 0.31 10.19 1.66
N GLU A 96 -0.03 9.91 0.38
CA GLU A 96 -0.25 10.89 -0.68
C GLU A 96 0.94 11.88 -0.83
N VAL A 97 2.18 11.35 -0.83
CA VAL A 97 3.44 12.12 -0.78
C VAL A 97 3.58 13.18 -1.87
N GLN A 98 2.87 13.03 -3.01
CA GLN A 98 2.85 14.04 -4.07
C GLN A 98 2.23 15.38 -3.65
N LEU A 99 1.52 15.42 -2.51
CA LEU A 99 0.94 16.65 -1.95
C LEU A 99 1.92 17.41 -1.05
N CYS A 100 3.09 16.80 -0.76
CA CYS A 100 4.20 17.46 -0.05
C CYS A 100 5.55 17.11 -0.70
N PRO A 101 5.90 17.75 -1.83
CA PRO A 101 7.12 17.46 -2.57
C PRO A 101 8.40 17.58 -1.73
N LYS A 102 8.43 18.49 -0.76
CA LYS A 102 9.56 18.67 0.15
C LYS A 102 9.78 17.49 1.09
N ALA A 103 8.70 16.89 1.59
CA ALA A 103 8.79 15.66 2.38
C ALA A 103 9.41 14.52 1.56
N ARG A 104 9.05 14.41 0.27
CA ARG A 104 9.67 13.43 -0.61
C ARG A 104 11.16 13.70 -0.87
N GLN A 105 11.56 14.97 -1.02
CA GLN A 105 12.98 15.33 -1.13
C GLN A 105 13.75 15.02 0.15
N ALA A 106 13.09 15.17 1.31
CA ALA A 106 13.65 14.87 2.62
C ALA A 106 14.04 13.39 2.81
N ILE A 107 13.42 12.46 2.05
CA ILE A 107 13.65 11.01 2.15
C ILE A 107 15.15 10.68 2.11
N LYS A 108 15.92 11.34 1.26
CA LYS A 108 17.36 11.11 1.18
C LYS A 108 18.07 11.37 2.51
N SER A 109 17.76 12.48 3.17
CA SER A 109 18.34 12.84 4.47
C SER A 109 17.81 11.93 5.58
N LEU A 110 16.51 11.61 5.56
CA LEU A 110 15.85 10.75 6.52
C LEU A 110 16.39 9.31 6.49
N VAL A 111 16.56 8.74 5.30
CA VAL A 111 17.16 7.39 5.14
C VAL A 111 18.64 7.39 5.55
N LYS A 112 19.38 8.45 5.21
CA LYS A 112 20.80 8.58 5.62
C LYS A 112 20.98 8.65 7.14
N ASP A 113 20.02 9.25 7.85
CA ASP A 113 19.99 9.31 9.31
C ASP A 113 19.81 7.92 9.96
N HIS A 114 19.13 7.00 9.28
CA HIS A 114 19.03 5.58 9.61
C HIS A 114 18.28 5.23 10.91
N ARG A 115 17.63 6.17 11.58
CA ARG A 115 16.90 5.90 12.83
C ARG A 115 15.57 5.15 12.59
N TYR A 116 14.87 5.43 11.49
CA TYR A 116 13.55 4.89 11.23
C TYR A 116 13.44 4.35 9.81
N ASP A 117 12.44 3.50 9.58
CA ASP A 117 12.08 3.05 8.23
C ASP A 117 10.98 3.96 7.64
N TYR A 118 10.95 4.09 6.32
CA TYR A 118 10.03 5.00 5.63
C TYR A 118 9.29 4.28 4.52
N ILE A 119 7.95 4.43 4.51
CA ILE A 119 7.09 4.04 3.38
C ILE A 119 6.41 5.27 2.85
N GLU A 120 6.46 5.45 1.54
CA GLU A 120 5.73 6.47 0.82
C GLU A 120 4.57 5.83 0.04
N THR A 121 3.41 6.48 0.00
CA THR A 121 2.35 6.12 -0.93
C THR A 121 2.05 7.26 -1.87
N GLY A 122 1.64 6.94 -3.08
CA GLY A 122 1.26 7.97 -4.03
C GLY A 122 0.57 7.44 -5.27
N SER A 123 -0.23 8.30 -5.88
CA SER A 123 -0.89 8.01 -7.15
C SER A 123 0.09 8.17 -8.31
N LEU A 124 0.23 7.13 -9.15
CA LEU A 124 1.15 7.09 -10.29
C LEU A 124 1.04 8.33 -11.21
N ILE A 125 -0.18 8.77 -11.51
CA ILE A 125 -0.44 9.92 -12.38
C ILE A 125 -0.03 11.22 -11.70
N SER A 126 -0.33 11.37 -10.41
CA SER A 126 -0.03 12.58 -9.64
C SER A 126 1.47 12.70 -9.35
N ILE A 127 2.15 11.56 -9.07
CA ILE A 127 3.60 11.53 -8.93
C ILE A 127 4.28 12.01 -10.20
N LYS A 128 3.90 11.50 -11.38
CA LYS A 128 4.49 11.91 -12.66
C LYS A 128 4.24 13.39 -13.01
N LYS A 129 3.11 13.95 -12.63
CA LYS A 129 2.78 15.36 -12.89
C LYS A 129 3.55 16.33 -11.98
N ASN A 130 3.73 15.98 -10.72
CA ASN A 130 4.29 16.89 -9.70
C ASN A 130 5.82 16.74 -9.54
N VAL A 131 6.46 15.83 -10.27
CA VAL A 131 7.90 15.49 -10.12
C VAL A 131 8.76 16.17 -11.17
N LYS A 132 8.22 17.05 -12.04
CA LYS A 132 9.03 17.72 -13.09
C LYS A 132 10.23 18.51 -12.55
N ASP A 133 10.18 18.94 -11.27
CA ASP A 133 11.20 19.77 -10.64
C ASP A 133 11.79 19.17 -9.35
N ILE A 134 11.60 17.85 -9.09
CA ILE A 134 12.05 17.23 -7.85
C ILE A 134 13.10 16.16 -8.16
N LEU A 135 14.23 16.23 -7.46
CA LEU A 135 15.23 15.15 -7.46
C LEU A 135 14.62 13.91 -6.79
N ILE A 136 14.42 12.84 -7.58
CA ILE A 136 13.97 11.55 -7.05
C ILE A 136 15.10 10.98 -6.19
N PRO A 137 14.85 10.66 -4.90
CA PRO A 137 15.87 10.08 -4.05
C PRO A 137 16.41 8.77 -4.64
N SER A 138 17.73 8.61 -4.69
CA SER A 138 18.39 7.35 -5.08
C SER A 138 18.16 6.24 -4.06
N GLU A 139 17.81 6.63 -2.85
CA GLU A 139 17.52 5.77 -1.70
C GLU A 139 16.07 5.28 -1.67
N GLU A 140 15.31 5.47 -2.74
CA GLU A 140 13.89 5.04 -2.86
C GLU A 140 13.80 3.75 -3.70
N ARG A 141 13.26 2.67 -3.10
CA ARG A 141 12.81 1.48 -3.85
C ARG A 141 11.35 1.61 -4.21
N LYS A 142 10.99 1.31 -5.45
CA LYS A 142 9.60 1.41 -5.94
C LYS A 142 8.95 0.07 -6.09
N ILE A 143 7.71 -0.03 -5.65
CA ILE A 143 6.84 -1.17 -5.94
C ILE A 143 5.50 -0.69 -6.48
N SER A 144 5.03 -1.34 -7.53
CA SER A 144 3.71 -1.05 -8.10
C SER A 144 2.66 -1.93 -7.44
N MET A 145 1.60 -1.29 -6.94
CA MET A 145 0.40 -1.94 -6.45
C MET A 145 -0.70 -1.85 -7.50
N TYR A 146 -1.42 -2.95 -7.67
CA TYR A 146 -2.54 -3.07 -8.62
C TYR A 146 -3.85 -3.32 -7.87
N PRO A 147 -5.03 -3.16 -8.50
CA PRO A 147 -6.27 -3.69 -7.97
C PRO A 147 -6.10 -5.17 -7.62
N MET A 148 -6.98 -5.70 -6.77
CA MET A 148 -6.97 -7.11 -6.39
C MET A 148 -7.06 -7.98 -7.63
N ASP A 149 -6.16 -8.94 -7.77
CA ASP A 149 -6.25 -9.94 -8.81
C ASP A 149 -7.31 -11.02 -8.47
N TYR A 150 -7.51 -11.97 -9.38
CA TYR A 150 -8.50 -13.04 -9.16
C TYR A 150 -8.22 -13.87 -7.90
N GLU A 151 -6.96 -14.17 -7.61
CA GLU A 151 -6.60 -14.94 -6.43
C GLU A 151 -6.85 -14.15 -5.13
N GLU A 152 -6.48 -12.87 -5.09
CA GLU A 152 -6.77 -11.97 -3.96
C GLU A 152 -8.29 -11.79 -3.75
N PHE A 153 -9.05 -11.68 -4.85
CA PHE A 153 -10.51 -11.67 -4.80
C PHE A 153 -11.07 -12.97 -4.22
N ARG A 154 -10.53 -14.15 -4.60
CA ARG A 154 -10.94 -15.43 -4.02
C ARG A 154 -10.66 -15.48 -2.52
N TRP A 155 -9.51 -14.99 -2.09
CA TRP A 155 -9.19 -14.87 -0.66
C TRP A 155 -10.20 -14.00 0.08
N ALA A 156 -10.57 -12.86 -0.50
CA ALA A 156 -11.54 -11.94 0.08
C ALA A 156 -12.93 -12.57 0.28
N VAL A 157 -13.37 -13.42 -0.64
CA VAL A 157 -14.64 -14.17 -0.52
C VAL A 157 -14.50 -15.49 0.24
N GLY A 158 -13.38 -15.73 0.93
CA GLY A 158 -13.16 -16.87 1.82
C GLY A 158 -12.63 -18.14 1.13
N ASP A 159 -12.18 -18.07 -0.13
CA ASP A 159 -11.63 -19.23 -0.85
C ASP A 159 -10.13 -19.12 -1.06
N THR A 160 -9.37 -19.84 -0.27
CA THR A 160 -7.90 -19.91 -0.36
C THR A 160 -7.40 -21.16 -1.08
N THR A 161 -8.28 -22.07 -1.50
CA THR A 161 -7.93 -23.42 -1.99
C THR A 161 -8.06 -23.58 -3.49
N THR A 162 -9.02 -22.90 -4.11
CA THR A 162 -9.35 -23.09 -5.54
C THR A 162 -8.18 -22.75 -6.45
N VAL A 163 -7.54 -21.59 -6.27
CA VAL A 163 -6.44 -21.16 -7.17
C VAL A 163 -5.19 -22.04 -7.04
N PRO A 164 -4.71 -22.41 -5.82
CA PRO A 164 -3.64 -23.39 -5.67
C PRO A 164 -3.93 -24.73 -6.32
N LEU A 165 -5.19 -25.24 -6.21
CA LEU A 165 -5.60 -26.49 -6.86
C LEU A 165 -5.55 -26.38 -8.39
N MET A 166 -6.05 -25.27 -8.95
CA MET A 166 -5.98 -24.99 -10.40
C MET A 166 -4.54 -24.99 -10.89
N ARG A 167 -3.63 -24.31 -10.16
CA ARG A 167 -2.20 -24.27 -10.48
C ARG A 167 -1.59 -25.65 -10.49
N LYS A 168 -1.88 -26.47 -9.48
CA LYS A 168 -1.42 -27.87 -9.42
C LYS A 168 -1.94 -28.71 -10.59
N CYS A 169 -3.20 -28.56 -10.97
CA CYS A 169 -3.77 -29.23 -12.14
C CYS A 169 -3.05 -28.82 -13.44
N PHE A 170 -2.80 -27.53 -13.59
CA PHE A 170 -2.08 -26.97 -14.75
C PHE A 170 -0.64 -27.51 -14.83
N GLU A 171 0.12 -27.46 -13.73
CA GLU A 171 1.50 -27.93 -13.67
C GLU A 171 1.61 -29.46 -13.92
N SER A 172 0.60 -30.24 -13.52
CA SER A 172 0.55 -31.67 -13.75
C SER A 172 -0.14 -32.10 -15.05
N ASN A 173 -0.51 -31.14 -15.93
CA ASN A 173 -1.28 -31.37 -17.16
C ASN A 173 -2.56 -32.19 -16.96
N LYS A 174 -3.23 -32.02 -15.81
CA LYS A 174 -4.49 -32.69 -15.50
C LYS A 174 -5.67 -31.75 -15.70
N ALA A 175 -6.68 -32.22 -16.40
CA ALA A 175 -7.93 -31.47 -16.53
C ALA A 175 -8.65 -31.36 -15.18
N VAL A 176 -9.23 -30.20 -14.91
CA VAL A 176 -10.02 -29.95 -13.69
C VAL A 176 -11.38 -30.65 -13.69
N GLY A 177 -11.80 -31.21 -14.83
CA GLY A 177 -13.14 -31.81 -15.01
C GLY A 177 -14.24 -30.77 -15.29
N GLU A 178 -15.28 -31.20 -15.95
CA GLU A 178 -16.32 -30.29 -16.48
C GLU A 178 -17.10 -29.57 -15.37
N GLN A 179 -17.48 -30.27 -14.31
CA GLN A 179 -18.24 -29.68 -13.21
C GLN A 179 -17.44 -28.58 -12.48
N LEU A 180 -16.17 -28.83 -12.20
CA LEU A 180 -15.32 -27.84 -11.56
C LEU A 180 -15.04 -26.66 -12.50
N ASN A 181 -14.81 -26.93 -13.79
CA ASN A 181 -14.62 -25.89 -14.78
C ASN A 181 -15.82 -24.92 -14.87
N ARG A 182 -17.06 -25.44 -14.86
CA ARG A 182 -18.28 -24.61 -14.83
C ARG A 182 -18.32 -23.70 -13.59
N LYS A 183 -17.95 -24.24 -12.43
CA LYS A 183 -17.87 -23.45 -11.19
C LYS A 183 -16.81 -22.34 -11.32
N LEU A 184 -15.60 -22.69 -11.76
CA LEU A 184 -14.51 -21.75 -11.96
C LEU A 184 -14.88 -20.62 -12.90
N MET A 185 -15.53 -20.92 -14.02
CA MET A 185 -15.99 -19.91 -15.00
C MET A 185 -17.08 -19.01 -14.44
N ARG A 186 -17.98 -19.53 -13.61
CA ARG A 186 -18.95 -18.69 -12.89
C ARG A 186 -18.27 -17.75 -11.91
N ASP A 187 -17.33 -18.25 -11.12
CA ASP A 187 -16.62 -17.47 -10.12
C ASP A 187 -15.72 -16.41 -10.78
N PHE A 188 -15.11 -16.72 -11.93
CA PHE A 188 -14.35 -15.75 -12.72
C PHE A 188 -15.23 -14.64 -13.32
N ARG A 189 -16.44 -15.00 -13.82
CA ARG A 189 -17.42 -13.98 -14.27
C ARG A 189 -17.85 -13.06 -13.14
N LEU A 190 -18.02 -13.61 -11.92
CA LEU A 190 -18.30 -12.81 -10.73
C LEU A 190 -17.18 -11.80 -10.47
N TYR A 191 -15.91 -12.23 -10.51
CA TYR A 191 -14.77 -11.33 -10.39
C TYR A 191 -14.77 -10.23 -11.47
N MET A 192 -15.08 -10.57 -12.72
CA MET A 192 -15.18 -9.56 -13.79
C MET A 192 -16.30 -8.54 -13.54
N LEU A 193 -17.41 -8.95 -12.92
CA LEU A 193 -18.50 -8.04 -12.57
C LEU A 193 -18.18 -7.17 -11.37
N VAL A 194 -17.59 -7.72 -10.30
CA VAL A 194 -17.24 -6.98 -9.09
C VAL A 194 -15.97 -6.16 -9.29
N GLY A 195 -14.97 -6.72 -9.97
CA GLY A 195 -13.66 -6.12 -10.18
C GLY A 195 -12.73 -6.27 -8.97
N GLY A 196 -11.55 -5.62 -9.05
CA GLY A 196 -10.48 -5.73 -8.04
C GLY A 196 -10.34 -4.51 -7.13
N MET A 197 -11.26 -3.56 -7.13
CA MET A 197 -11.24 -2.43 -6.20
C MET A 197 -11.67 -2.92 -4.80
N PRO A 198 -10.84 -2.75 -3.73
CA PRO A 198 -11.17 -3.28 -2.40
C PRO A 198 -12.54 -2.83 -1.88
N GLN A 199 -12.89 -1.56 -2.09
CA GLN A 199 -14.20 -1.02 -1.69
C GLN A 199 -15.37 -1.72 -2.41
N ALA A 200 -15.23 -1.99 -3.71
CA ALA A 200 -16.25 -2.71 -4.49
C ALA A 200 -16.37 -4.17 -4.04
N VAL A 201 -15.24 -4.80 -3.69
CA VAL A 201 -15.21 -6.17 -3.16
C VAL A 201 -15.88 -6.22 -1.77
N SER A 202 -15.59 -5.26 -0.89
CA SER A 202 -16.24 -5.13 0.43
C SER A 202 -17.75 -4.99 0.28
N GLU A 203 -18.19 -4.05 -0.55
CA GLU A 203 -19.63 -3.83 -0.81
C GLU A 203 -20.33 -5.09 -1.34
N TYR A 204 -19.66 -5.85 -2.21
CA TYR A 204 -20.18 -7.11 -2.70
C TYR A 204 -20.33 -8.15 -1.58
N ILE A 205 -19.30 -8.32 -0.75
CA ILE A 205 -19.31 -9.29 0.35
C ILE A 205 -20.42 -8.97 1.36
N GLU A 206 -20.60 -7.68 1.69
CA GLU A 206 -21.56 -7.22 2.69
C GLU A 206 -23.00 -7.28 2.19
N THR A 207 -23.24 -6.97 0.90
CA THR A 207 -24.61 -6.74 0.41
C THR A 207 -25.07 -7.71 -0.67
N ASN A 208 -24.15 -8.42 -1.32
CA ASN A 208 -24.41 -9.25 -2.51
C ASN A 208 -25.24 -8.51 -3.59
N ASN A 209 -25.06 -7.19 -3.71
CA ASN A 209 -25.88 -6.32 -4.56
C ASN A 209 -25.02 -5.60 -5.61
N PHE A 210 -25.15 -6.02 -6.87
CA PHE A 210 -24.36 -5.44 -7.97
C PHE A 210 -24.68 -3.96 -8.26
N ARG A 211 -25.89 -3.46 -7.96
CA ARG A 211 -26.20 -2.03 -8.13
C ARG A 211 -25.38 -1.17 -7.15
N LYS A 212 -25.23 -1.63 -5.92
CA LYS A 212 -24.39 -0.96 -4.92
C LYS A 212 -22.91 -1.02 -5.29
N VAL A 213 -22.45 -2.18 -5.75
CA VAL A 213 -21.08 -2.35 -6.27
C VAL A 213 -20.80 -1.39 -7.42
N ASP A 214 -21.73 -1.24 -8.35
CA ASP A 214 -21.60 -0.32 -9.48
C ASP A 214 -21.58 1.15 -9.03
N ALA A 215 -22.37 1.53 -8.04
CA ALA A 215 -22.33 2.86 -7.45
C ALA A 215 -20.93 3.16 -6.88
N VAL A 216 -20.35 2.26 -6.07
CA VAL A 216 -18.98 2.41 -5.51
C VAL A 216 -17.91 2.57 -6.58
N LYS A 217 -18.09 1.98 -7.77
CA LYS A 217 -17.12 2.10 -8.87
C LYS A 217 -17.22 3.42 -9.62
N ARG A 218 -18.38 4.08 -9.59
CA ARG A 218 -18.60 5.36 -10.29
C ARG A 218 -18.15 6.57 -9.47
N ASP A 219 -18.12 6.44 -8.13
CA ASP A 219 -17.64 7.45 -7.19
C ASP A 219 -16.09 7.55 -7.19
#